data_84514d1b0ffcbfea003b2b5fae3137ac
#
_entry.id   84514d1b0ffcbfea003b2b5fae3137ac
#
_cell.length_a   1.000
_cell.length_b   1.000
_cell.length_c   1.000
_cell.angle_alpha   90.00
_cell.angle_beta   90.00
_cell.angle_gamma   90.00
#
_symmetry.space_group_name_H-M   'P 1'
#
loop_
_entity.id
_entity.type
_entity.pdbx_description
1 polymer ?
#
loop_
_entity_poly.entity_id
_entity_poly.type
_entity_poly.pdbx_seq_one_letter_code
_entity_poly.pdbx_strand_id
1 'polypeptide(L)'
;MFPRVQILAIAICAFMWPTSLLAQGSSPLLAIDTSSPQATVRTFFEVTDALESATLALKAAPNAAKQAEVESLVRKAITLLDLSEIPPTARRDAGADAFVFLVDTLRRIDIPPLDAIPDAKATPDLDKPASWTVPGTEITIARLMQGAKKGRFAFDAETVARAGEFYGLVKHLPLRVPSRVQNWREGQLQLHGWMIPNGWVDALPTALKRPVLDTPAWKVLGTCVVVGALAGMLALWRRLIGPKPEEHSPASYLRRLLVPTAMVLAILVAQSLIGHQINPIGAFAEIVEYVLAFALYVAAAWVAWFGVFVIIEWMIESPKIPDQSLDANLLRLLGRVLGILMAAGIAAYGAQELGLPVLGVLAGLGVGGLAVALAAQSSIENLIGGLNLYADRPIRVGDLCEYAGIKGHVEQIGLRSTRIRGLDRTVTSVPNSVLAKVHVTNYQLRDQMLFQHVLDLRYETTTHQLRVVTTSIRTFLSSHSKVRHDVAAPRVHVIGFGDWSIKIEVYAYVDATTLPSFLAIQEELALALYELVRKSGADFAFPSQTTYVSKDSYVQLGRESEGAPGAALLLPLFETSGSGRSRAHE
;
A
#
# COMPACT_ATOMS: atom_id res chain seq x y z
N MET A 1 -15.11 7.43 -24.81
CA MET A 1 -13.95 6.54 -24.82
C MET A 1 -13.81 5.74 -23.50
N PHE A 2 -14.70 5.93 -22.54
CA PHE A 2 -14.76 5.29 -21.20
C PHE A 2 -15.40 3.88 -21.11
N PRO A 3 -16.22 3.36 -22.06
CA PRO A 3 -16.95 2.11 -21.82
C PRO A 3 -16.11 0.83 -21.95
N ARG A 4 -14.94 0.87 -22.65
CA ARG A 4 -14.12 -0.34 -22.86
C ARG A 4 -13.24 -0.70 -21.67
N VAL A 5 -12.87 0.26 -20.81
CA VAL A 5 -12.09 0.02 -19.58
C VAL A 5 -12.96 -0.64 -18.51
N GLN A 6 -14.22 -0.24 -18.41
CA GLN A 6 -15.18 -0.86 -17.47
C GLN A 6 -15.46 -2.33 -17.84
N ILE A 7 -15.49 -2.68 -19.11
CA ILE A 7 -15.70 -4.06 -19.56
C ILE A 7 -14.50 -4.95 -19.22
N LEU A 8 -13.26 -4.45 -19.35
CA LEU A 8 -12.06 -5.23 -19.00
C LEU A 8 -11.89 -5.39 -17.48
N ALA A 9 -12.16 -4.33 -16.69
CA ALA A 9 -12.16 -4.39 -15.23
C ALA A 9 -13.27 -5.32 -14.69
N ILE A 10 -14.46 -5.27 -15.28
CA ILE A 10 -15.57 -6.17 -14.94
C ILE A 10 -15.25 -7.61 -15.35
N ALA A 11 -14.57 -7.85 -16.48
CA ALA A 11 -14.13 -9.18 -16.88
C ALA A 11 -13.07 -9.76 -15.93
N ILE A 12 -12.12 -8.96 -15.45
CA ILE A 12 -11.11 -9.39 -14.47
C ILE A 12 -11.75 -9.63 -13.09
N CYS A 13 -12.67 -8.76 -12.66
CA CYS A 13 -13.42 -8.97 -11.41
C CYS A 13 -14.41 -10.14 -11.51
N ALA A 14 -15.04 -10.37 -12.65
CA ALA A 14 -15.92 -11.53 -12.88
C ALA A 14 -15.14 -12.85 -12.91
N PHE A 15 -13.85 -12.82 -13.29
CA PHE A 15 -12.98 -14.00 -13.29
C PHE A 15 -12.47 -14.38 -11.88
N MET A 16 -12.47 -13.43 -10.94
CA MET A 16 -12.11 -13.67 -9.53
C MET A 16 -13.32 -14.05 -8.66
N TRP A 17 -14.53 -14.08 -9.22
CA TRP A 17 -15.71 -14.52 -8.48
C TRP A 17 -15.75 -16.05 -8.45
N PRO A 18 -15.85 -16.68 -7.27
CA PRO A 18 -15.90 -18.13 -7.20
C PRO A 18 -17.12 -18.65 -7.99
N THR A 19 -16.87 -19.63 -8.84
CA THR A 19 -17.87 -20.31 -9.69
C THR A 19 -18.97 -21.05 -8.91
N SER A 20 -19.19 -20.74 -7.65
CA SER A 20 -20.24 -21.27 -6.79
C SER A 20 -21.67 -20.83 -7.17
N LEU A 21 -21.84 -19.97 -8.18
CA LEU A 21 -23.15 -19.39 -8.54
C LEU A 21 -23.94 -20.15 -9.62
N LEU A 22 -23.38 -21.22 -10.20
CA LEU A 22 -24.06 -21.94 -11.31
C LEU A 22 -24.67 -23.29 -10.97
N ALA A 23 -24.76 -23.67 -9.68
CA ALA A 23 -25.39 -24.92 -9.28
C ALA A 23 -26.26 -24.77 -8.04
N GLN A 24 -27.25 -23.90 -8.10
CA GLN A 24 -28.40 -23.99 -7.19
C GLN A 24 -29.46 -24.93 -7.78
N GLY A 25 -29.12 -26.22 -7.89
CA GLY A 25 -30.11 -27.26 -7.98
C GLY A 25 -30.76 -27.39 -6.60
N SER A 26 -32.03 -27.01 -6.49
CA SER A 26 -32.84 -27.20 -5.30
C SER A 26 -32.99 -28.68 -4.99
N SER A 27 -32.08 -29.22 -4.16
CA SER A 27 -32.28 -30.53 -3.56
C SER A 27 -33.43 -30.46 -2.58
N PRO A 28 -34.24 -31.56 -2.46
CA PRO A 28 -35.35 -31.56 -1.53
C PRO A 28 -34.92 -31.23 -0.11
N LEU A 29 -35.82 -30.62 0.61
CA LEU A 29 -35.77 -29.93 1.89
C LEU A 29 -35.23 -30.75 3.09
N LEU A 30 -34.02 -31.32 3.00
CA LEU A 30 -33.35 -31.88 4.16
C LEU A 30 -32.77 -30.71 4.98
N ALA A 31 -33.49 -30.31 6.02
CA ALA A 31 -33.02 -29.29 6.94
C ALA A 31 -31.90 -29.85 7.80
N ILE A 32 -30.75 -29.18 7.85
CA ILE A 32 -29.64 -29.54 8.74
C ILE A 32 -29.89 -28.94 10.09
N ASP A 33 -30.25 -29.76 11.07
CA ASP A 33 -30.39 -29.38 12.46
C ASP A 33 -29.17 -29.83 13.28
N THR A 34 -28.44 -28.86 13.78
CA THR A 34 -27.25 -29.04 14.62
C THR A 34 -27.37 -28.22 15.92
N SER A 35 -28.60 -28.04 16.40
CA SER A 35 -28.90 -27.27 17.62
C SER A 35 -28.49 -27.99 18.90
N SER A 36 -28.30 -29.28 18.84
CA SER A 36 -27.92 -30.16 19.98
C SER A 36 -27.15 -31.37 19.49
N PRO A 37 -26.44 -32.11 20.38
CA PRO A 37 -25.86 -33.41 20.04
C PRO A 37 -26.87 -34.39 19.46
N GLN A 38 -28.06 -34.51 20.06
CA GLN A 38 -29.17 -35.32 19.58
C GLN A 38 -29.57 -35.00 18.15
N ALA A 39 -29.78 -33.70 17.87
CA ALA A 39 -30.15 -33.22 16.53
C ALA A 39 -29.05 -33.50 15.51
N THR A 40 -27.77 -33.33 15.89
CA THR A 40 -26.61 -33.60 15.02
C THR A 40 -26.52 -35.07 14.66
N VAL A 41 -26.70 -36.00 15.63
CA VAL A 41 -26.70 -37.47 15.37
C VAL A 41 -27.88 -37.84 14.48
N ARG A 42 -29.07 -37.31 14.74
CA ARG A 42 -30.26 -37.56 13.89
C ARG A 42 -30.00 -37.10 12.46
N THR A 43 -29.56 -35.87 12.28
CA THR A 43 -29.26 -35.31 10.96
C THR A 43 -28.15 -36.08 10.25
N PHE A 44 -27.15 -36.59 10.99
CA PHE A 44 -26.08 -37.41 10.43
C PHE A 44 -26.64 -38.70 9.78
N PHE A 45 -27.56 -39.41 10.44
CA PHE A 45 -28.17 -40.59 9.86
C PHE A 45 -29.14 -40.27 8.74
N GLU A 46 -29.95 -39.20 8.84
CA GLU A 46 -30.85 -38.79 7.77
C GLU A 46 -30.07 -38.43 6.49
N VAL A 47 -28.96 -37.65 6.63
CA VAL A 47 -28.06 -37.36 5.50
C VAL A 47 -27.42 -38.61 4.94
N THR A 48 -27.02 -39.53 5.78
CA THR A 48 -26.45 -40.82 5.36
C THR A 48 -27.43 -41.64 4.53
N ASP A 49 -28.68 -41.76 4.96
CA ASP A 49 -29.72 -42.57 4.25
C ASP A 49 -30.11 -41.89 2.91
N ALA A 50 -30.17 -40.55 2.89
CA ALA A 50 -30.37 -39.81 1.66
C ALA A 50 -29.20 -39.97 0.69
N LEU A 51 -27.95 -39.91 1.18
CA LEU A 51 -26.74 -40.12 0.38
C LEU A 51 -26.65 -41.55 -0.15
N GLU A 52 -27.04 -42.57 0.63
CA GLU A 52 -27.15 -43.95 0.21
C GLU A 52 -28.10 -44.10 -0.98
N SER A 53 -29.30 -43.56 -0.86
CA SER A 53 -30.31 -43.60 -1.91
C SER A 53 -29.87 -42.92 -3.20
N ALA A 54 -29.29 -41.70 -3.07
CA ALA A 54 -28.79 -40.91 -4.21
C ALA A 54 -27.59 -41.63 -4.91
N THR A 55 -26.68 -42.23 -4.13
CA THR A 55 -25.53 -42.95 -4.67
C THR A 55 -25.96 -44.22 -5.44
N LEU A 56 -26.92 -44.97 -4.94
CA LEU A 56 -27.48 -46.13 -5.64
C LEU A 56 -28.23 -45.70 -6.92
N ALA A 57 -28.97 -44.57 -6.87
CA ALA A 57 -29.64 -44.04 -8.05
C ALA A 57 -28.64 -43.55 -9.11
N LEU A 58 -27.49 -42.95 -8.71
CA LEU A 58 -26.41 -42.58 -9.62
C LEU A 58 -25.76 -43.80 -10.26
N LYS A 59 -25.47 -44.85 -9.49
CA LYS A 59 -24.91 -46.12 -10.02
C LYS A 59 -25.87 -46.80 -11.03
N ALA A 60 -27.19 -46.77 -10.77
CA ALA A 60 -28.17 -47.40 -11.65
C ALA A 60 -28.33 -46.67 -12.98
N ALA A 61 -28.28 -45.33 -13.00
CA ALA A 61 -28.44 -44.53 -14.19
C ALA A 61 -27.62 -43.23 -14.07
N PRO A 62 -26.31 -43.26 -14.41
CA PRO A 62 -25.41 -42.14 -14.28
C PRO A 62 -25.85 -40.94 -15.14
N ASN A 63 -26.00 -39.77 -14.53
CA ASN A 63 -26.22 -38.53 -15.23
C ASN A 63 -25.76 -37.32 -14.37
N ALA A 64 -25.59 -36.14 -14.98
CA ALA A 64 -25.10 -34.95 -14.32
C ALA A 64 -26.03 -34.47 -13.18
N ALA A 65 -27.34 -34.60 -13.31
CA ALA A 65 -28.30 -34.15 -12.29
C ALA A 65 -28.18 -35.01 -11.00
N LYS A 66 -28.10 -36.34 -11.13
CA LYS A 66 -27.92 -37.23 -9.99
C LYS A 66 -26.55 -37.08 -9.33
N GLN A 67 -25.49 -36.81 -10.13
CA GLN A 67 -24.19 -36.47 -9.57
C GLN A 67 -24.24 -35.19 -8.76
N ALA A 68 -24.88 -34.14 -9.28
CA ALA A 68 -25.07 -32.89 -8.55
C ALA A 68 -25.88 -33.06 -7.25
N GLU A 69 -26.84 -34.01 -7.22
CA GLU A 69 -27.60 -34.37 -6.03
C GLU A 69 -26.68 -35.05 -4.99
N VAL A 70 -25.89 -36.03 -5.36
CA VAL A 70 -24.88 -36.66 -4.47
C VAL A 70 -23.91 -35.62 -3.94
N GLU A 71 -23.35 -34.78 -4.79
CA GLU A 71 -22.44 -33.71 -4.37
C GLU A 71 -23.09 -32.71 -3.39
N SER A 72 -24.37 -32.38 -3.58
CA SER A 72 -25.10 -31.51 -2.65
C SER A 72 -25.27 -32.17 -1.28
N LEU A 73 -25.53 -33.47 -1.23
CA LEU A 73 -25.65 -34.23 0.00
C LEU A 73 -24.29 -34.37 0.71
N VAL A 74 -23.19 -34.59 -0.05
CA VAL A 74 -21.82 -34.59 0.49
C VAL A 74 -21.50 -33.23 1.11
N ARG A 75 -21.83 -32.11 0.45
CA ARG A 75 -21.66 -30.76 1.04
C ARG A 75 -22.45 -30.61 2.35
N LYS A 76 -23.68 -31.14 2.44
CA LYS A 76 -24.46 -31.15 3.68
C LYS A 76 -23.79 -32.01 4.76
N ALA A 77 -23.32 -33.21 4.41
CA ALA A 77 -22.60 -34.10 5.31
C ALA A 77 -21.37 -33.47 5.95
N ILE A 78 -20.57 -32.80 5.15
CA ILE A 78 -19.37 -32.05 5.59
C ILE A 78 -19.71 -30.90 6.57
N THR A 79 -20.94 -30.33 6.52
CA THR A 79 -21.32 -29.30 7.48
C THR A 79 -21.50 -29.81 8.91
N LEU A 80 -21.62 -31.11 9.10
CA LEU A 80 -21.74 -31.77 10.42
C LEU A 80 -20.38 -32.01 11.09
N LEU A 81 -19.28 -31.65 10.41
CA LEU A 81 -17.91 -31.87 10.86
C LEU A 81 -17.22 -30.53 11.17
N ASP A 82 -16.38 -30.54 12.20
CA ASP A 82 -15.46 -29.43 12.46
C ASP A 82 -14.17 -29.61 11.65
N LEU A 83 -14.05 -28.81 10.60
CA LEU A 83 -12.91 -28.79 9.70
C LEU A 83 -12.01 -27.58 9.91
N SER A 84 -12.08 -26.95 11.09
CA SER A 84 -11.35 -25.69 11.37
C SER A 84 -9.83 -25.87 11.27
N GLU A 85 -9.30 -27.03 11.65
CA GLU A 85 -7.88 -27.36 11.62
C GLU A 85 -7.39 -27.81 10.23
N ILE A 86 -8.31 -28.09 9.29
CA ILE A 86 -7.98 -28.53 7.94
C ILE A 86 -7.86 -27.31 7.02
N PRO A 87 -6.78 -27.21 6.21
CA PRO A 87 -6.63 -26.14 5.23
C PRO A 87 -7.86 -26.03 4.31
N PRO A 88 -8.28 -24.82 3.92
CA PRO A 88 -9.49 -24.61 3.14
C PRO A 88 -9.57 -25.45 1.85
N THR A 89 -8.44 -25.61 1.16
CA THR A 89 -8.34 -26.42 -0.06
C THR A 89 -8.66 -27.89 0.17
N ALA A 90 -8.23 -28.48 1.28
CA ALA A 90 -8.41 -29.91 1.58
C ALA A 90 -9.72 -30.25 2.32
N ARG A 91 -10.51 -29.26 2.75
CA ARG A 91 -11.72 -29.47 3.60
C ARG A 91 -12.77 -30.34 2.94
N ARG A 92 -12.93 -30.24 1.63
CA ARG A 92 -13.96 -31.02 0.91
C ARG A 92 -13.65 -32.50 0.93
N ASP A 93 -12.44 -32.87 0.55
CA ASP A 93 -12.06 -34.26 0.37
C ASP A 93 -11.77 -34.93 1.71
N ALA A 94 -11.03 -34.27 2.60
CA ALA A 94 -10.81 -34.77 3.96
C ALA A 94 -12.12 -34.87 4.75
N GLY A 95 -13.04 -33.92 4.59
CA GLY A 95 -14.37 -33.97 5.22
C GLY A 95 -15.24 -35.10 4.68
N ALA A 96 -15.19 -35.35 3.36
CA ALA A 96 -15.93 -36.47 2.76
C ALA A 96 -15.37 -37.84 3.23
N ASP A 97 -14.05 -37.96 3.31
CA ASP A 97 -13.39 -39.16 3.81
C ASP A 97 -13.73 -39.39 5.29
N ALA A 98 -13.61 -38.38 6.14
CA ALA A 98 -13.95 -38.48 7.56
C ALA A 98 -15.43 -38.83 7.77
N PHE A 99 -16.35 -38.24 6.98
CA PHE A 99 -17.77 -38.60 7.03
C PHE A 99 -18.00 -40.06 6.71
N VAL A 100 -17.39 -40.59 5.64
CA VAL A 100 -17.51 -41.99 5.25
C VAL A 100 -16.96 -42.93 6.32
N PHE A 101 -15.80 -42.61 6.91
CA PHE A 101 -15.25 -43.40 8.02
C PHE A 101 -16.15 -43.39 9.25
N LEU A 102 -16.74 -42.21 9.60
CA LEU A 102 -17.69 -42.11 10.71
C LEU A 102 -18.98 -42.87 10.44
N VAL A 103 -19.50 -42.88 9.20
CA VAL A 103 -20.67 -43.69 8.82
C VAL A 103 -20.38 -45.19 9.04
N ASP A 104 -19.26 -45.67 8.51
CA ASP A 104 -18.87 -47.08 8.65
C ASP A 104 -18.58 -47.45 10.11
N THR A 105 -18.08 -46.54 10.93
CA THR A 105 -17.82 -46.72 12.36
C THR A 105 -19.11 -46.76 13.17
N LEU A 106 -19.93 -45.71 13.05
CA LEU A 106 -21.14 -45.53 13.85
C LEU A 106 -22.21 -46.61 13.56
N ARG A 107 -22.21 -47.16 12.35
CA ARG A 107 -23.11 -48.30 12.02
C ARG A 107 -22.64 -49.64 12.57
N ARG A 108 -21.43 -49.77 13.15
CA ARG A 108 -20.88 -51.00 13.73
C ARG A 108 -20.77 -50.99 15.24
N ILE A 109 -20.96 -49.84 15.89
CA ILE A 109 -20.92 -49.67 17.34
C ILE A 109 -22.32 -49.50 17.93
N ASP A 110 -22.45 -49.63 19.27
CA ASP A 110 -23.68 -49.36 19.99
C ASP A 110 -23.82 -47.83 20.20
N ILE A 111 -24.86 -47.28 19.63
CA ILE A 111 -25.24 -45.87 19.85
C ILE A 111 -26.44 -45.88 20.76
N PRO A 112 -26.47 -45.05 21.83
CA PRO A 112 -27.65 -44.90 22.68
C PRO A 112 -28.89 -44.48 21.86
N PRO A 113 -30.09 -44.86 22.29
CA PRO A 113 -31.33 -44.36 21.70
C PRO A 113 -31.30 -42.83 21.65
N LEU A 114 -31.86 -42.23 20.59
CA LEU A 114 -31.83 -40.77 20.39
C LEU A 114 -32.33 -39.98 21.63
N ASP A 115 -33.32 -40.50 22.33
CA ASP A 115 -33.88 -39.86 23.53
C ASP A 115 -32.92 -39.85 24.73
N ALA A 116 -31.87 -40.69 24.72
CA ALA A 116 -30.82 -40.68 25.74
C ALA A 116 -29.65 -39.73 25.42
N ILE A 117 -29.67 -39.12 24.24
CA ILE A 117 -28.63 -38.14 23.81
C ILE A 117 -29.11 -36.73 24.22
N PRO A 118 -28.23 -35.86 24.75
CA PRO A 118 -28.56 -34.51 25.18
C PRO A 118 -29.23 -33.70 24.08
N ASP A 119 -30.42 -33.17 24.39
CA ASP A 119 -31.20 -32.27 23.52
C ASP A 119 -30.85 -30.79 23.72
N ALA A 120 -31.51 -29.91 23.00
CA ALA A 120 -31.29 -28.47 23.10
C ALA A 120 -31.64 -27.88 24.51
N LYS A 121 -32.52 -28.57 25.27
CA LYS A 121 -32.89 -28.15 26.62
C LYS A 121 -31.79 -28.46 27.64
N ALA A 122 -31.03 -29.53 27.40
CA ALA A 122 -29.90 -29.91 28.25
C ALA A 122 -28.66 -28.98 28.10
N THR A 123 -28.61 -28.18 27.01
CA THR A 123 -27.47 -27.28 26.69
C THR A 123 -27.94 -25.87 26.32
N PRO A 124 -28.66 -25.15 27.23
CA PRO A 124 -29.33 -23.91 26.86
C PRO A 124 -28.42 -22.71 26.63
N ASP A 125 -27.20 -22.71 27.21
CA ASP A 125 -26.29 -21.59 27.16
C ASP A 125 -25.38 -21.69 25.90
N LEU A 126 -25.62 -20.82 24.92
CA LEU A 126 -24.93 -20.81 23.64
C LEU A 126 -23.45 -20.37 23.73
N ASP A 127 -23.07 -19.67 24.79
CA ASP A 127 -21.71 -19.14 24.96
C ASP A 127 -20.81 -20.03 25.81
N LYS A 128 -21.34 -21.16 26.34
CA LYS A 128 -20.54 -22.13 27.08
C LYS A 128 -20.14 -23.32 26.19
N PRO A 129 -18.89 -23.80 26.33
CA PRO A 129 -18.50 -25.04 25.71
C PRO A 129 -19.39 -26.19 26.21
N ALA A 130 -19.87 -27.00 25.28
CA ALA A 130 -20.64 -28.19 25.56
C ALA A 130 -20.21 -29.27 24.59
N SER A 131 -20.03 -30.49 25.11
CA SER A 131 -19.68 -31.65 24.30
C SER A 131 -20.40 -32.89 24.79
N TRP A 132 -20.60 -33.85 23.91
CA TRP A 132 -21.11 -35.16 24.19
C TRP A 132 -20.27 -36.21 23.45
N THR A 133 -19.79 -37.20 24.17
CA THR A 133 -18.99 -38.31 23.61
C THR A 133 -19.84 -39.54 23.53
N VAL A 134 -19.76 -40.24 22.41
CA VAL A 134 -20.45 -41.52 22.24
C VAL A 134 -19.94 -42.53 23.29
N PRO A 135 -20.82 -43.10 24.15
CA PRO A 135 -20.41 -43.98 25.24
C PRO A 135 -19.51 -45.13 24.78
N GLY A 136 -18.40 -45.33 25.48
CA GLY A 136 -17.43 -46.39 25.14
C GLY A 136 -16.53 -46.09 23.94
N THR A 137 -16.51 -44.83 23.48
CA THR A 137 -15.66 -44.40 22.36
C THR A 137 -15.02 -43.02 22.66
N GLU A 138 -14.12 -42.61 21.78
CA GLU A 138 -13.55 -41.24 21.79
C GLU A 138 -14.23 -40.32 20.77
N ILE A 139 -15.34 -40.74 20.16
CA ILE A 139 -16.09 -39.95 19.16
C ILE A 139 -16.89 -38.87 19.88
N THR A 140 -16.55 -37.64 19.67
CA THR A 140 -17.13 -36.47 20.37
C THR A 140 -17.84 -35.52 19.42
N ILE A 141 -19.02 -35.05 19.84
CA ILE A 141 -19.78 -33.97 19.22
C ILE A 141 -19.67 -32.76 20.13
N ALA A 142 -19.07 -31.68 19.65
CA ALA A 142 -18.83 -30.47 20.43
C ALA A 142 -19.51 -29.28 19.84
N ARG A 143 -19.79 -28.27 20.69
CA ARG A 143 -20.30 -26.97 20.25
C ARG A 143 -19.18 -26.13 19.68
N LEU A 144 -19.36 -25.64 18.46
CA LEU A 144 -18.43 -24.74 17.79
C LEU A 144 -18.45 -23.36 18.47
N MET A 145 -17.31 -22.92 18.99
CA MET A 145 -17.18 -21.65 19.72
C MET A 145 -16.77 -20.49 18.83
N GLN A 146 -16.31 -20.74 17.61
CA GLN A 146 -15.77 -19.75 16.67
C GLN A 146 -16.31 -19.94 15.25
N GLY A 147 -16.15 -18.92 14.42
CA GLY A 147 -16.53 -18.98 13.00
C GLY A 147 -18.02 -18.76 12.72
N ALA A 148 -18.41 -18.89 11.45
CA ALA A 148 -19.77 -18.67 10.95
C ALA A 148 -20.83 -19.64 11.53
N LYS A 149 -20.40 -20.77 12.12
CA LYS A 149 -21.25 -21.81 12.71
C LYS A 149 -21.23 -21.76 14.25
N LYS A 150 -20.79 -20.67 14.87
CA LYS A 150 -20.77 -20.52 16.33
C LYS A 150 -22.11 -20.91 16.95
N GLY A 151 -22.07 -21.70 18.03
CA GLY A 151 -23.24 -22.18 18.77
C GLY A 151 -23.86 -23.46 18.23
N ARG A 152 -23.44 -23.96 17.07
CA ARG A 152 -23.90 -25.24 16.50
C ARG A 152 -23.02 -26.40 16.96
N PHE A 153 -23.57 -27.62 16.95
CA PHE A 153 -22.86 -28.84 17.29
C PHE A 153 -22.35 -29.55 16.03
N ALA A 154 -21.12 -30.02 16.09
CA ALA A 154 -20.49 -30.79 15.04
C ALA A 154 -19.59 -31.88 15.65
N PHE A 155 -19.24 -32.91 14.89
CA PHE A 155 -18.16 -33.82 15.27
C PHE A 155 -16.87 -32.98 15.36
N ASP A 156 -16.18 -33.04 16.49
CA ASP A 156 -15.04 -32.21 16.79
C ASP A 156 -13.83 -32.49 15.88
N ALA A 157 -12.88 -31.55 15.84
CA ALA A 157 -11.72 -31.64 14.96
C ALA A 157 -10.86 -32.90 15.25
N GLU A 158 -10.74 -33.32 16.53
CA GLU A 158 -10.00 -34.51 16.91
C GLU A 158 -10.70 -35.77 16.40
N THR A 159 -12.02 -35.88 16.55
CA THR A 159 -12.83 -37.00 16.00
C THR A 159 -12.68 -37.07 14.47
N VAL A 160 -12.71 -35.93 13.80
CA VAL A 160 -12.54 -35.84 12.33
C VAL A 160 -11.15 -36.32 11.92
N ALA A 161 -10.10 -35.86 12.59
CA ALA A 161 -8.72 -36.23 12.28
C ALA A 161 -8.46 -37.73 12.47
N ARG A 162 -9.11 -38.34 13.48
CA ARG A 162 -8.93 -39.76 13.85
C ARG A 162 -10.00 -40.67 13.29
N ALA A 163 -10.93 -40.20 12.46
CA ALA A 163 -12.02 -40.99 11.91
C ALA A 163 -11.54 -42.28 11.20
N GLY A 164 -10.42 -42.21 10.47
CA GLY A 164 -9.79 -43.33 9.81
C GLY A 164 -9.24 -44.37 10.79
N GLU A 165 -8.72 -43.97 11.95
CA GLU A 165 -8.25 -44.88 13.02
C GLU A 165 -9.44 -45.62 13.63
N PHE A 166 -10.53 -44.90 13.94
CA PHE A 166 -11.75 -45.49 14.48
C PHE A 166 -12.34 -46.54 13.54
N TYR A 167 -12.39 -46.25 12.24
CA TYR A 167 -12.79 -47.22 11.23
C TYR A 167 -11.86 -48.44 11.23
N GLY A 168 -10.55 -48.25 11.30
CA GLY A 168 -9.56 -49.31 11.35
C GLY A 168 -9.82 -50.32 12.48
N LEU A 169 -10.28 -49.85 13.65
CA LEU A 169 -10.60 -50.64 14.82
C LEU A 169 -11.88 -51.50 14.65
N VAL A 170 -12.88 -50.99 13.92
CA VAL A 170 -14.22 -51.61 13.84
C VAL A 170 -14.55 -52.26 12.49
N LYS A 171 -13.73 -52.10 11.46
CA LYS A 171 -14.00 -52.56 10.08
C LYS A 171 -14.29 -54.07 9.98
N HIS A 172 -13.81 -54.87 10.93
CA HIS A 172 -14.01 -56.29 10.99
C HIS A 172 -15.31 -56.71 11.70
N LEU A 173 -15.99 -55.77 12.36
CA LEU A 173 -17.25 -56.03 13.07
C LEU A 173 -18.42 -56.00 12.08
N PRO A 174 -19.48 -56.84 12.32
CA PRO A 174 -20.69 -56.79 11.50
C PRO A 174 -21.47 -55.50 11.70
N LEU A 175 -22.22 -55.11 10.67
CA LEU A 175 -23.14 -53.96 10.76
C LEU A 175 -24.24 -54.27 11.76
N ARG A 176 -24.48 -53.37 12.71
CA ARG A 176 -25.59 -53.44 13.66
C ARG A 176 -26.85 -52.72 13.12
N VAL A 177 -26.65 -51.69 12.30
CA VAL A 177 -27.71 -50.95 11.61
C VAL A 177 -27.77 -51.42 10.16
N PRO A 178 -28.94 -51.93 9.66
CA PRO A 178 -29.08 -52.37 8.27
C PRO A 178 -28.73 -51.25 7.29
N SER A 179 -27.91 -51.54 6.28
CA SER A 179 -27.57 -50.65 5.19
C SER A 179 -27.54 -51.42 3.90
N ARG A 180 -27.96 -50.80 2.80
CA ARG A 180 -27.84 -51.34 1.45
C ARG A 180 -26.39 -51.31 0.94
N VAL A 181 -25.57 -50.46 1.51
CA VAL A 181 -24.14 -50.35 1.26
C VAL A 181 -23.40 -50.95 2.45
N GLN A 182 -22.84 -52.13 2.27
CA GLN A 182 -22.17 -52.90 3.35
C GLN A 182 -20.87 -52.21 3.83
N ASN A 183 -20.16 -51.57 2.92
CA ASN A 183 -18.91 -50.86 3.21
C ASN A 183 -18.85 -49.58 2.40
N TRP A 184 -19.02 -48.46 3.08
CA TRP A 184 -19.04 -47.12 2.46
C TRP A 184 -17.68 -46.76 1.92
N ARG A 185 -16.58 -47.12 2.58
CA ARG A 185 -15.22 -46.87 2.10
C ARG A 185 -14.93 -47.60 0.80
N GLU A 186 -15.30 -48.85 0.67
CA GLU A 186 -15.17 -49.61 -0.60
C GLU A 186 -16.06 -49.03 -1.69
N GLY A 187 -17.28 -48.60 -1.33
CA GLY A 187 -18.18 -47.91 -2.24
C GLY A 187 -17.59 -46.61 -2.78
N GLN A 188 -16.96 -45.82 -1.92
CA GLN A 188 -16.29 -44.58 -2.27
C GLN A 188 -15.08 -44.81 -3.21
N LEU A 189 -14.28 -45.84 -2.98
CA LEU A 189 -13.18 -46.22 -3.87
C LEU A 189 -13.64 -46.46 -5.32
N GLN A 190 -14.83 -47.00 -5.49
CA GLN A 190 -15.41 -47.33 -6.80
C GLN A 190 -16.20 -46.16 -7.43
N LEU A 191 -16.56 -45.12 -6.63
CA LEU A 191 -17.30 -43.98 -7.15
C LEU A 191 -16.50 -43.19 -8.17
N HIS A 192 -17.14 -42.91 -9.31
CA HIS A 192 -16.62 -42.09 -10.39
C HIS A 192 -17.74 -41.22 -10.96
N GLY A 193 -17.41 -40.22 -11.77
CA GLY A 193 -18.38 -39.33 -12.38
C GLY A 193 -19.17 -39.98 -13.52
N TRP A 194 -20.26 -39.35 -13.87
CA TRP A 194 -21.22 -39.82 -14.87
C TRP A 194 -20.64 -39.97 -16.28
N MET A 195 -19.53 -39.31 -16.59
CA MET A 195 -18.87 -39.39 -17.91
C MET A 195 -18.08 -40.70 -18.09
N ILE A 196 -17.75 -41.39 -17.01
CA ILE A 196 -17.01 -42.67 -17.07
C ILE A 196 -18.03 -43.82 -17.00
N PRO A 197 -18.19 -44.64 -18.06
CA PRO A 197 -19.14 -45.75 -18.04
C PRO A 197 -18.75 -46.81 -17.03
N ASN A 198 -19.70 -47.30 -16.23
CA ASN A 198 -19.49 -48.36 -15.24
C ASN A 198 -18.81 -49.62 -15.88
N GLY A 199 -19.23 -50.03 -17.08
CA GLY A 199 -18.67 -51.16 -17.79
C GLY A 199 -17.17 -51.07 -18.09
N TRP A 200 -16.63 -49.84 -18.25
CA TRP A 200 -15.19 -49.64 -18.42
C TRP A 200 -14.43 -49.91 -17.12
N VAL A 201 -14.95 -49.45 -16.00
CA VAL A 201 -14.34 -49.66 -14.67
C VAL A 201 -14.44 -51.13 -14.27
N ASP A 202 -15.56 -51.78 -14.57
CA ASP A 202 -15.76 -53.19 -14.29
C ASP A 202 -14.82 -54.09 -15.12
N ALA A 203 -14.53 -53.72 -16.36
CA ALA A 203 -13.63 -54.46 -17.25
C ALA A 203 -12.13 -54.26 -16.93
N LEU A 204 -11.76 -53.33 -16.02
CA LEU A 204 -10.37 -53.12 -15.65
C LEU A 204 -9.74 -54.32 -14.95
N PRO A 205 -8.47 -54.65 -15.25
CA PRO A 205 -7.72 -55.69 -14.52
C PRO A 205 -7.68 -55.40 -13.02
N THR A 206 -7.70 -56.47 -12.23
CA THR A 206 -7.65 -56.37 -10.75
C THR A 206 -6.43 -55.62 -10.23
N ALA A 207 -5.32 -55.64 -10.96
CA ALA A 207 -4.12 -54.87 -10.64
C ALA A 207 -4.38 -53.36 -10.64
N LEU A 208 -5.20 -52.82 -11.56
CA LEU A 208 -5.55 -51.39 -11.65
C LEU A 208 -6.60 -50.96 -10.60
N LYS A 209 -7.31 -51.91 -10.01
CA LYS A 209 -8.27 -51.69 -8.92
C LYS A 209 -7.60 -51.67 -7.54
N ARG A 210 -6.33 -52.14 -7.43
CA ARG A 210 -5.57 -52.07 -6.17
C ARG A 210 -5.31 -50.64 -5.74
N PRO A 211 -5.45 -50.32 -4.44
CA PRO A 211 -5.18 -48.98 -3.95
C PRO A 211 -3.68 -48.68 -3.95
N VAL A 212 -3.35 -47.47 -4.42
CA VAL A 212 -2.03 -46.81 -4.35
C VAL A 212 -2.27 -45.47 -3.66
N LEU A 213 -1.64 -45.22 -2.51
CA LEU A 213 -1.91 -44.03 -1.67
C LEU A 213 -3.43 -43.84 -1.40
N ASP A 214 -4.08 -44.93 -0.96
CA ASP A 214 -5.52 -44.99 -0.67
C ASP A 214 -6.47 -44.73 -1.86
N THR A 215 -5.92 -44.58 -3.07
CA THR A 215 -6.68 -44.36 -4.32
C THR A 215 -6.47 -45.53 -5.28
N PRO A 216 -7.50 -46.05 -5.96
CA PRO A 216 -7.32 -47.10 -6.98
C PRO A 216 -6.35 -46.64 -8.09
N ALA A 217 -5.42 -47.53 -8.49
CA ALA A 217 -4.36 -47.23 -9.45
C ALA A 217 -4.89 -46.64 -10.78
N TRP A 218 -6.08 -47.04 -11.25
CA TRP A 218 -6.69 -46.52 -12.46
C TRP A 218 -7.05 -45.02 -12.32
N LYS A 219 -7.44 -44.56 -11.11
CA LYS A 219 -7.73 -43.15 -10.84
C LYS A 219 -6.43 -42.31 -10.85
N VAL A 220 -5.36 -42.87 -10.29
CA VAL A 220 -4.01 -42.24 -10.34
C VAL A 220 -3.57 -42.08 -11.80
N LEU A 221 -3.66 -43.13 -12.61
CA LEU A 221 -3.32 -43.09 -14.03
C LEU A 221 -4.23 -42.11 -14.80
N GLY A 222 -5.54 -42.12 -14.53
CA GLY A 222 -6.49 -41.19 -15.13
C GLY A 222 -6.15 -39.74 -14.82
N THR A 223 -5.78 -39.45 -13.57
CA THR A 223 -5.32 -38.11 -13.16
C THR A 223 -4.05 -37.70 -13.91
N CYS A 224 -3.06 -38.58 -13.99
CA CYS A 224 -1.82 -38.32 -14.74
C CYS A 224 -2.09 -38.07 -16.24
N VAL A 225 -3.03 -38.81 -16.83
CA VAL A 225 -3.43 -38.61 -18.25
C VAL A 225 -4.09 -37.26 -18.44
N VAL A 226 -5.01 -36.86 -17.55
CA VAL A 226 -5.67 -35.53 -17.65
C VAL A 226 -4.64 -34.42 -17.51
N VAL A 227 -3.79 -34.47 -16.48
CA VAL A 227 -2.74 -33.44 -16.26
C VAL A 227 -1.76 -33.43 -17.44
N GLY A 228 -1.31 -34.60 -17.93
CA GLY A 228 -0.39 -34.74 -19.05
C GLY A 228 -1.01 -34.22 -20.38
N ALA A 229 -2.28 -34.52 -20.63
CA ALA A 229 -2.98 -34.01 -21.81
C ALA A 229 -3.14 -32.47 -21.81
N LEU A 230 -3.51 -31.90 -20.67
CA LEU A 230 -3.61 -30.44 -20.51
C LEU A 230 -2.24 -29.76 -20.60
N ALA A 231 -1.20 -30.33 -20.01
CA ALA A 231 0.17 -29.83 -20.12
C ALA A 231 0.67 -29.91 -21.57
N GLY A 232 0.38 -31.01 -22.29
CA GLY A 232 0.68 -31.17 -23.72
C GLY A 232 -0.05 -30.16 -24.58
N MET A 233 -1.33 -29.92 -24.30
CA MET A 233 -2.15 -28.91 -24.99
C MET A 233 -1.59 -27.48 -24.76
N LEU A 234 -1.19 -27.15 -23.53
CA LEU A 234 -0.56 -25.87 -23.21
C LEU A 234 0.80 -25.71 -23.91
N ALA A 235 1.61 -26.79 -23.98
CA ALA A 235 2.88 -26.77 -24.69
C ALA A 235 2.68 -26.56 -26.20
N LEU A 236 1.69 -27.21 -26.79
CA LEU A 236 1.30 -27.02 -28.17
C LEU A 236 0.78 -25.59 -28.41
N TRP A 237 -0.10 -25.10 -27.54
CA TRP A 237 -0.61 -23.72 -27.57
C TRP A 237 0.51 -22.69 -27.55
N ARG A 238 1.50 -22.90 -26.65
CA ARG A 238 2.68 -22.03 -26.56
C ARG A 238 3.51 -22.03 -27.86
N ARG A 239 3.64 -23.20 -28.53
CA ARG A 239 4.33 -23.30 -29.82
C ARG A 239 3.58 -22.59 -30.94
N LEU A 240 2.24 -22.66 -30.97
CA LEU A 240 1.39 -22.04 -31.97
C LEU A 240 1.38 -20.49 -31.85
N ILE A 241 1.47 -19.95 -30.63
CA ILE A 241 1.53 -18.49 -30.41
C ILE A 241 2.84 -17.90 -30.98
N GLY A 242 3.88 -18.71 -31.18
CA GLY A 242 5.16 -18.30 -31.79
C GLY A 242 6.08 -17.50 -30.86
N PRO A 243 7.21 -17.00 -31.37
CA PRO A 243 8.22 -16.29 -30.58
C PRO A 243 7.68 -14.99 -29.99
N LYS A 244 8.27 -14.60 -28.85
CA LYS A 244 7.89 -13.38 -28.14
C LYS A 244 8.20 -12.16 -28.99
N PRO A 245 7.26 -11.25 -29.25
CA PRO A 245 7.58 -9.97 -29.86
C PRO A 245 8.51 -9.19 -28.92
N GLU A 246 9.55 -8.57 -29.47
CA GLU A 246 10.54 -7.81 -28.70
C GLU A 246 10.04 -6.40 -28.33
N GLU A 247 9.01 -5.93 -28.98
CA GLU A 247 8.48 -4.58 -28.79
C GLU A 247 7.65 -4.41 -27.52
N HIS A 248 7.82 -3.26 -26.86
CA HIS A 248 7.01 -2.80 -25.76
C HIS A 248 5.69 -2.23 -26.31
N SER A 249 4.75 -3.11 -26.68
CA SER A 249 3.43 -2.72 -27.15
C SER A 249 2.33 -3.42 -26.35
N PRO A 250 1.13 -2.84 -26.20
CA PRO A 250 0.01 -3.49 -25.51
C PRO A 250 -0.33 -4.84 -26.14
N ALA A 251 -0.24 -4.94 -27.47
CA ALA A 251 -0.49 -6.18 -28.22
C ALA A 251 0.53 -7.28 -27.85
N SER A 252 1.80 -6.91 -27.62
CA SER A 252 2.84 -7.85 -27.22
C SER A 252 2.58 -8.41 -25.81
N TYR A 253 2.18 -7.56 -24.86
CA TYR A 253 1.83 -7.98 -23.50
C TYR A 253 0.51 -8.75 -23.45
N LEU A 254 -0.49 -8.36 -24.26
CA LEU A 254 -1.74 -9.11 -24.39
C LEU A 254 -1.46 -10.55 -24.90
N ARG A 255 -0.57 -10.69 -25.88
CA ARG A 255 -0.15 -12.00 -26.38
C ARG A 255 0.60 -12.82 -25.33
N ARG A 256 1.45 -12.18 -24.50
CA ARG A 256 2.12 -12.83 -23.36
C ARG A 256 1.13 -13.26 -22.27
N LEU A 257 0.03 -12.51 -22.10
CA LEU A 257 -1.04 -12.82 -21.14
C LEU A 257 -1.83 -14.07 -21.52
N LEU A 258 -1.94 -14.40 -22.83
CA LEU A 258 -2.71 -15.57 -23.30
C LEU A 258 -2.21 -16.89 -22.70
N VAL A 259 -0.91 -17.07 -22.50
CA VAL A 259 -0.34 -18.32 -21.98
C VAL A 259 -0.73 -18.55 -20.51
N PRO A 260 -0.50 -17.62 -19.56
CA PRO A 260 -0.90 -17.82 -18.17
C PRO A 260 -2.43 -17.86 -18.01
N THR A 261 -3.19 -17.14 -18.83
CA THR A 261 -4.66 -17.23 -18.83
C THR A 261 -5.13 -18.61 -19.26
N ALA A 262 -4.57 -19.15 -20.36
CA ALA A 262 -4.86 -20.52 -20.79
C ALA A 262 -4.44 -21.56 -19.73
N MET A 263 -3.35 -21.30 -19.00
CA MET A 263 -2.91 -22.17 -17.88
C MET A 263 -3.92 -22.15 -16.73
N VAL A 264 -4.44 -20.98 -16.34
CA VAL A 264 -5.51 -20.88 -15.32
C VAL A 264 -6.73 -21.70 -15.76
N LEU A 265 -7.19 -21.50 -17.00
CA LEU A 265 -8.33 -22.25 -17.54
C LEU A 265 -8.08 -23.76 -17.57
N ALA A 266 -6.89 -24.19 -17.99
CA ALA A 266 -6.53 -25.60 -18.02
C ALA A 266 -6.52 -26.20 -16.62
N ILE A 267 -5.99 -25.50 -15.61
CA ILE A 267 -6.00 -25.96 -14.22
C ILE A 267 -7.43 -26.08 -13.68
N LEU A 268 -8.30 -25.10 -13.96
CA LEU A 268 -9.71 -25.14 -13.54
C LEU A 268 -10.46 -26.33 -14.21
N VAL A 269 -10.18 -26.57 -15.49
CA VAL A 269 -10.71 -27.75 -16.19
C VAL A 269 -10.15 -29.04 -15.58
N ALA A 270 -8.85 -29.09 -15.27
CA ALA A 270 -8.24 -30.24 -14.58
C ALA A 270 -8.91 -30.50 -13.23
N GLN A 271 -9.07 -29.48 -12.39
CA GLN A 271 -9.75 -29.59 -11.09
C GLN A 271 -11.18 -30.12 -11.26
N SER A 272 -11.92 -29.59 -12.24
CA SER A 272 -13.28 -30.04 -12.53
C SER A 272 -13.32 -31.52 -12.99
N LEU A 273 -12.46 -31.89 -13.93
CA LEU A 273 -12.42 -33.27 -14.43
C LEU A 273 -11.94 -34.25 -13.37
N ILE A 274 -10.89 -33.91 -12.65
CA ILE A 274 -10.33 -34.80 -11.61
C ILE A 274 -11.31 -34.91 -10.44
N GLY A 275 -11.82 -33.83 -9.91
CA GLY A 275 -12.71 -33.81 -8.74
C GLY A 275 -14.09 -34.39 -9.02
N HIS A 276 -14.68 -34.17 -10.23
CA HIS A 276 -16.05 -34.62 -10.50
C HIS A 276 -16.12 -35.93 -11.29
N GLN A 277 -15.10 -36.26 -12.10
CA GLN A 277 -15.17 -37.45 -12.95
C GLN A 277 -14.28 -38.59 -12.43
N ILE A 278 -13.02 -38.29 -12.09
CA ILE A 278 -12.11 -39.35 -11.57
C ILE A 278 -12.36 -39.59 -10.09
N ASN A 279 -12.60 -38.53 -9.33
CA ASN A 279 -12.87 -38.51 -7.89
C ASN A 279 -11.81 -39.34 -7.12
N PRO A 280 -10.53 -38.94 -7.14
CA PRO A 280 -9.51 -39.56 -6.32
C PRO A 280 -9.84 -39.36 -4.85
N ILE A 281 -9.30 -40.15 -3.94
CA ILE A 281 -9.57 -40.12 -2.51
C ILE A 281 -8.28 -40.38 -1.71
N GLY A 282 -8.29 -40.04 -0.42
CA GLY A 282 -7.15 -40.26 0.48
C GLY A 282 -5.94 -39.37 0.16
N ALA A 283 -4.76 -39.82 0.58
CA ALA A 283 -3.52 -39.01 0.49
C ALA A 283 -3.16 -38.58 -0.95
N PHE A 284 -3.50 -39.40 -1.97
CA PHE A 284 -3.26 -39.00 -3.35
C PHE A 284 -4.14 -37.82 -3.78
N ALA A 285 -5.40 -37.79 -3.37
CA ALA A 285 -6.31 -36.68 -3.67
C ALA A 285 -5.80 -35.37 -3.05
N GLU A 286 -5.38 -35.42 -1.79
CA GLU A 286 -4.80 -34.26 -1.10
C GLU A 286 -3.57 -33.72 -1.83
N ILE A 287 -2.62 -34.58 -2.22
CA ILE A 287 -1.42 -34.17 -2.97
C ILE A 287 -1.81 -33.47 -4.29
N VAL A 288 -2.74 -34.05 -5.05
CA VAL A 288 -3.20 -33.51 -6.33
C VAL A 288 -3.85 -32.15 -6.13
N GLU A 289 -4.68 -32.00 -5.10
CA GLU A 289 -5.38 -30.76 -4.79
C GLU A 289 -4.40 -29.65 -4.40
N TYR A 290 -3.42 -29.94 -3.52
CA TYR A 290 -2.36 -29.00 -3.18
C TYR A 290 -1.54 -28.58 -4.39
N VAL A 291 -1.14 -29.51 -5.25
CA VAL A 291 -0.35 -29.22 -6.46
C VAL A 291 -1.14 -28.34 -7.44
N LEU A 292 -2.42 -28.68 -7.68
CA LEU A 292 -3.26 -27.91 -8.59
C LEU A 292 -3.61 -26.52 -8.03
N ALA A 293 -3.87 -26.42 -6.72
CA ALA A 293 -4.10 -25.14 -6.06
C ALA A 293 -2.85 -24.26 -6.11
N PHE A 294 -1.68 -24.80 -5.78
CA PHE A 294 -0.41 -24.07 -5.90
C PHE A 294 -0.17 -23.58 -7.33
N ALA A 295 -0.33 -24.46 -8.32
CA ALA A 295 -0.19 -24.11 -9.73
C ALA A 295 -1.19 -23.01 -10.16
N LEU A 296 -2.44 -23.05 -9.63
CA LEU A 296 -3.47 -22.05 -9.90
C LEU A 296 -3.04 -20.67 -9.39
N TYR A 297 -2.58 -20.56 -8.13
CA TYR A 297 -2.15 -19.29 -7.56
C TYR A 297 -0.90 -18.73 -8.25
N VAL A 298 0.06 -19.61 -8.63
CA VAL A 298 1.22 -19.19 -9.44
C VAL A 298 0.78 -18.66 -10.79
N ALA A 299 -0.13 -19.36 -11.48
CA ALA A 299 -0.66 -18.91 -12.76
C ALA A 299 -1.47 -17.60 -12.64
N ALA A 300 -2.28 -17.45 -11.58
CA ALA A 300 -3.04 -16.24 -11.29
C ALA A 300 -2.12 -15.04 -11.00
N ALA A 301 -1.05 -15.22 -10.21
CA ALA A 301 -0.03 -14.20 -9.98
C ALA A 301 0.65 -13.79 -11.31
N TRP A 302 0.89 -14.75 -12.19
CA TRP A 302 1.47 -14.50 -13.50
C TRP A 302 0.51 -13.72 -14.43
N VAL A 303 -0.79 -14.05 -14.40
CA VAL A 303 -1.85 -13.28 -15.09
C VAL A 303 -1.89 -11.85 -14.56
N ALA A 304 -1.89 -11.67 -13.24
CA ALA A 304 -1.92 -10.34 -12.62
C ALA A 304 -0.70 -9.50 -13.03
N TRP A 305 0.50 -10.11 -13.02
CA TRP A 305 1.74 -9.47 -13.47
C TRP A 305 1.62 -8.92 -14.89
N PHE A 306 1.27 -9.75 -15.87
CA PHE A 306 1.13 -9.30 -17.25
C PHE A 306 -0.08 -8.39 -17.46
N GLY A 307 -1.16 -8.59 -16.70
CA GLY A 307 -2.34 -7.73 -16.73
C GLY A 307 -2.01 -6.27 -16.40
N VAL A 308 -1.19 -6.04 -15.38
CA VAL A 308 -0.70 -4.70 -15.03
C VAL A 308 0.07 -4.09 -16.19
N PHE A 309 0.96 -4.85 -16.84
CA PHE A 309 1.73 -4.32 -17.99
C PHE A 309 0.85 -4.02 -19.21
N VAL A 310 -0.16 -4.83 -19.48
CA VAL A 310 -1.14 -4.52 -20.55
C VAL A 310 -1.80 -3.17 -20.30
N ILE A 311 -2.23 -2.91 -19.07
CA ILE A 311 -2.87 -1.63 -18.70
C ILE A 311 -1.88 -0.46 -18.84
N ILE A 312 -0.64 -0.61 -18.36
CA ILE A 312 0.39 0.44 -18.41
C ILE A 312 0.76 0.77 -19.86
N GLU A 313 1.04 -0.24 -20.69
CA GLU A 313 1.39 0.00 -22.10
C GLU A 313 0.20 0.57 -22.90
N TRP A 314 -1.03 0.18 -22.56
CA TRP A 314 -2.22 0.78 -23.13
C TRP A 314 -2.37 2.28 -22.76
N MET A 315 -1.95 2.67 -21.55
CA MET A 315 -1.89 4.08 -21.13
C MET A 315 -0.79 4.85 -21.88
N ILE A 316 0.36 4.22 -22.13
CA ILE A 316 1.50 4.82 -22.84
C ILE A 316 1.20 4.99 -24.34
N GLU A 317 0.47 4.05 -24.97
CA GLU A 317 0.07 4.15 -26.39
C GLU A 317 -0.84 5.35 -26.69
N SER A 318 -1.27 6.09 -25.67
CA SER A 318 -2.00 7.35 -25.83
C SER A 318 -1.12 8.38 -26.57
N PRO A 319 -1.65 9.13 -27.56
CA PRO A 319 -0.87 10.06 -28.40
C PRO A 319 -0.19 11.21 -27.63
N LYS A 320 -0.38 11.27 -26.33
CA LYS A 320 0.17 12.31 -25.45
C LYS A 320 1.52 11.95 -24.81
N ILE A 321 1.94 10.67 -24.84
CA ILE A 321 3.13 10.18 -24.16
C ILE A 321 4.05 9.53 -25.20
N PRO A 322 5.20 10.14 -25.55
CA PRO A 322 6.19 9.50 -26.41
C PRO A 322 6.82 8.27 -25.71
N ASP A 323 6.98 7.16 -26.45
CA ASP A 323 7.48 5.87 -25.91
C ASP A 323 8.82 5.94 -25.19
N GLN A 324 9.70 6.84 -25.61
CA GLN A 324 11.03 7.05 -25.00
C GLN A 324 11.06 8.18 -23.97
N SER A 325 9.90 8.70 -23.57
CA SER A 325 9.81 9.75 -22.57
C SER A 325 10.15 9.26 -21.16
N LEU A 326 10.58 10.17 -20.30
CA LEU A 326 10.73 9.90 -18.86
C LEU A 326 9.42 9.41 -18.24
N ASP A 327 8.28 9.95 -18.71
CA ASP A 327 6.96 9.61 -18.20
C ASP A 327 6.59 8.15 -18.51
N ALA A 328 6.89 7.66 -19.72
CA ALA A 328 6.71 6.26 -20.08
C ALA A 328 7.55 5.32 -19.21
N ASN A 329 8.80 5.67 -18.97
CA ASN A 329 9.70 4.88 -18.12
C ASN A 329 9.25 4.87 -16.64
N LEU A 330 8.74 6.00 -16.14
CA LEU A 330 8.18 6.08 -14.78
C LEU A 330 6.91 5.24 -14.65
N LEU A 331 6.02 5.26 -15.64
CA LEU A 331 4.82 4.41 -15.66
C LEU A 331 5.19 2.92 -15.70
N ARG A 332 6.20 2.53 -16.50
CA ARG A 332 6.70 1.14 -16.52
C ARG A 332 7.32 0.74 -15.18
N LEU A 333 8.05 1.63 -14.51
CA LEU A 333 8.58 1.39 -13.17
C LEU A 333 7.44 1.20 -12.15
N LEU A 334 6.45 2.08 -12.17
CA LEU A 334 5.25 1.96 -11.32
C LEU A 334 4.51 0.64 -11.59
N GLY A 335 4.39 0.26 -12.87
CA GLY A 335 3.81 -1.03 -13.27
C GLY A 335 4.56 -2.23 -12.70
N ARG A 336 5.90 -2.19 -12.67
CA ARG A 336 6.71 -3.26 -12.03
C ARG A 336 6.43 -3.36 -10.54
N VAL A 337 6.42 -2.23 -9.83
CA VAL A 337 6.13 -2.20 -8.39
C VAL A 337 4.72 -2.73 -8.11
N LEU A 338 3.71 -2.25 -8.84
CA LEU A 338 2.32 -2.68 -8.69
C LEU A 338 2.16 -4.17 -9.03
N GLY A 339 2.82 -4.65 -10.09
CA GLY A 339 2.82 -6.05 -10.48
C GLY A 339 3.41 -6.97 -9.41
N ILE A 340 4.54 -6.56 -8.79
CA ILE A 340 5.15 -7.29 -7.66
C ILE A 340 4.19 -7.34 -6.48
N LEU A 341 3.56 -6.21 -6.10
CA LEU A 341 2.63 -6.15 -4.98
C LEU A 341 1.39 -7.04 -5.21
N MET A 342 0.81 -7.00 -6.42
CA MET A 342 -0.32 -7.87 -6.78
C MET A 342 0.07 -9.34 -6.76
N ALA A 343 1.21 -9.70 -7.35
CA ALA A 343 1.69 -11.08 -7.36
C ALA A 343 1.97 -11.59 -5.93
N ALA A 344 2.59 -10.76 -5.09
CA ALA A 344 2.83 -11.07 -3.68
C ALA A 344 1.52 -11.24 -2.88
N GLY A 345 0.52 -10.40 -3.12
CA GLY A 345 -0.80 -10.51 -2.50
C GLY A 345 -1.53 -11.81 -2.88
N ILE A 346 -1.51 -12.18 -4.17
CA ILE A 346 -2.08 -13.44 -4.65
C ILE A 346 -1.31 -14.64 -4.07
N ALA A 347 0.02 -14.58 -4.02
CA ALA A 347 0.84 -15.63 -3.43
C ALA A 347 0.58 -15.79 -1.92
N ALA A 348 0.43 -14.69 -1.18
CA ALA A 348 0.09 -14.72 0.24
C ALA A 348 -1.31 -15.30 0.48
N TYR A 349 -2.30 -14.89 -0.32
CA TYR A 349 -3.65 -15.48 -0.26
C TYR A 349 -3.63 -16.98 -0.58
N GLY A 350 -2.92 -17.38 -1.65
CA GLY A 350 -2.76 -18.78 -2.01
C GLY A 350 -2.06 -19.61 -0.93
N ALA A 351 -1.03 -19.06 -0.30
CA ALA A 351 -0.35 -19.71 0.82
C ALA A 351 -1.29 -19.91 2.02
N GLN A 352 -2.17 -18.94 2.31
CA GLN A 352 -3.19 -19.08 3.36
C GLN A 352 -4.20 -20.19 3.05
N GLU A 353 -4.68 -20.27 1.81
CA GLU A 353 -5.58 -21.34 1.36
C GLU A 353 -4.93 -22.74 1.45
N LEU A 354 -3.61 -22.80 1.20
CA LEU A 354 -2.81 -24.02 1.35
C LEU A 354 -2.46 -24.35 2.81
N GLY A 355 -2.91 -23.55 3.79
CA GLY A 355 -2.64 -23.77 5.21
C GLY A 355 -1.23 -23.42 5.67
N LEU A 356 -0.46 -22.69 4.85
CA LEU A 356 0.87 -22.23 5.23
C LEU A 356 0.80 -21.04 6.20
N PRO A 357 1.71 -20.92 7.19
CA PRO A 357 1.72 -19.82 8.15
C PRO A 357 2.17 -18.51 7.51
N VAL A 358 1.25 -17.80 6.87
CA VAL A 358 1.52 -16.56 6.10
C VAL A 358 1.99 -15.42 6.99
N LEU A 359 1.65 -15.41 8.29
CA LEU A 359 2.04 -14.37 9.23
C LEU A 359 3.55 -14.11 9.27
N GLY A 360 4.36 -15.17 9.21
CA GLY A 360 5.83 -15.04 9.18
C GLY A 360 6.33 -14.38 7.89
N VAL A 361 5.73 -14.72 6.75
CA VAL A 361 6.06 -14.11 5.45
C VAL A 361 5.64 -12.64 5.42
N LEU A 362 4.42 -12.34 5.90
CA LEU A 362 3.91 -10.97 5.98
C LEU A 362 4.75 -10.11 6.95
N ALA A 363 5.17 -10.69 8.09
CA ALA A 363 6.06 -9.99 9.02
C ALA A 363 7.42 -9.67 8.36
N GLY A 364 8.01 -10.63 7.64
CA GLY A 364 9.25 -10.43 6.89
C GLY A 364 9.12 -9.38 5.78
N LEU A 365 8.02 -9.43 5.01
CA LEU A 365 7.71 -8.43 4.00
C LEU A 365 7.46 -7.05 4.62
N GLY A 366 6.84 -6.99 5.81
CA GLY A 366 6.62 -5.76 6.56
C GLY A 366 7.92 -5.09 6.98
N VAL A 367 8.85 -5.85 7.56
CA VAL A 367 10.19 -5.35 7.94
C VAL A 367 11.00 -4.94 6.70
N GLY A 368 11.00 -5.76 5.65
CA GLY A 368 11.65 -5.44 4.38
C GLY A 368 11.02 -4.20 3.71
N GLY A 369 9.69 -4.09 3.74
CA GLY A 369 8.95 -2.92 3.25
C GLY A 369 9.29 -1.65 4.01
N LEU A 370 9.46 -1.72 5.34
CA LEU A 370 9.91 -0.59 6.16
C LEU A 370 11.32 -0.14 5.76
N ALA A 371 12.25 -1.08 5.56
CA ALA A 371 13.60 -0.75 5.10
C ALA A 371 13.59 -0.04 3.73
N VAL A 372 12.79 -0.52 2.78
CA VAL A 372 12.60 0.12 1.46
C VAL A 372 11.95 1.50 1.61
N ALA A 373 10.94 1.64 2.48
CA ALA A 373 10.27 2.92 2.72
C ALA A 373 11.23 3.98 3.29
N LEU A 374 12.07 3.60 4.27
CA LEU A 374 13.11 4.48 4.82
C LEU A 374 14.16 4.86 3.76
N ALA A 375 14.59 3.91 2.92
CA ALA A 375 15.51 4.19 1.83
C ALA A 375 14.92 5.12 0.76
N ALA A 376 13.61 5.04 0.50
CA ALA A 376 12.89 5.87 -0.47
C ALA A 376 12.40 7.21 0.10
N GLN A 377 12.49 7.44 1.42
CA GLN A 377 11.91 8.57 2.13
C GLN A 377 12.25 9.92 1.49
N SER A 378 13.54 10.19 1.23
CA SER A 378 13.97 11.47 0.66
C SER A 378 13.42 11.71 -0.75
N SER A 379 13.26 10.66 -1.55
CA SER A 379 12.67 10.75 -2.89
C SER A 379 11.18 11.08 -2.84
N ILE A 380 10.46 10.44 -1.91
CA ILE A 380 9.04 10.68 -1.68
C ILE A 380 8.82 12.10 -1.12
N GLU A 381 9.65 12.56 -0.18
CA GLU A 381 9.59 13.93 0.35
C GLU A 381 9.77 14.98 -0.75
N ASN A 382 10.70 14.75 -1.69
CA ASN A 382 10.90 15.66 -2.81
C ASN A 382 9.73 15.67 -3.78
N LEU A 383 9.11 14.52 -4.05
CA LEU A 383 7.92 14.42 -4.89
C LEU A 383 6.74 15.17 -4.26
N ILE A 384 6.49 14.95 -2.97
CA ILE A 384 5.43 15.63 -2.21
C ILE A 384 5.72 17.13 -2.15
N GLY A 385 6.98 17.54 -1.90
CA GLY A 385 7.40 18.94 -1.92
C GLY A 385 7.13 19.60 -3.27
N GLY A 386 7.43 18.92 -4.38
CA GLY A 386 7.10 19.39 -5.73
C GLY A 386 5.60 19.55 -5.96
N LEU A 387 4.80 18.58 -5.49
CA LEU A 387 3.34 18.64 -5.58
C LEU A 387 2.77 19.82 -4.78
N ASN A 388 3.29 20.06 -3.56
CA ASN A 388 2.87 21.19 -2.73
C ASN A 388 3.22 22.53 -3.40
N LEU A 389 4.43 22.68 -3.96
CA LEU A 389 4.83 23.87 -4.70
C LEU A 389 3.91 24.13 -5.91
N TYR A 390 3.44 23.06 -6.56
CA TYR A 390 2.55 23.15 -7.70
C TYR A 390 1.09 23.43 -7.30
N ALA A 391 0.63 22.90 -6.17
CA ALA A 391 -0.73 23.10 -5.65
C ALA A 391 -0.91 24.50 -5.05
N ASP A 392 -0.03 24.90 -4.12
CA ASP A 392 -0.14 26.16 -3.37
C ASP A 392 0.41 27.36 -4.14
N ARG A 393 1.29 27.11 -5.11
CA ARG A 393 1.91 28.09 -6.01
C ARG A 393 2.55 29.29 -5.27
N PRO A 394 3.35 29.07 -4.22
CA PRO A 394 4.05 30.16 -3.55
C PRO A 394 5.05 30.86 -4.51
N ILE A 395 5.55 30.13 -5.49
CA ILE A 395 6.40 30.59 -6.59
C ILE A 395 5.93 29.99 -7.91
N ARG A 396 6.18 30.70 -8.99
CA ARG A 396 5.89 30.27 -10.37
C ARG A 396 7.15 30.37 -11.22
N VAL A 397 7.19 29.63 -12.31
CA VAL A 397 8.26 29.77 -13.30
C VAL A 397 8.28 31.20 -13.82
N GLY A 398 9.44 31.85 -13.78
CA GLY A 398 9.66 33.25 -14.11
C GLY A 398 9.71 34.19 -12.90
N ASP A 399 9.19 33.81 -11.74
CA ASP A 399 9.18 34.68 -10.55
C ASP A 399 10.59 34.92 -10.03
N LEU A 400 10.85 36.17 -9.61
CA LEU A 400 12.02 36.50 -8.82
C LEU A 400 11.75 36.14 -7.35
N CYS A 401 12.51 35.21 -6.83
CA CYS A 401 12.38 34.78 -5.45
C CYS A 401 13.73 34.79 -4.71
N GLU A 402 13.64 34.77 -3.40
CA GLU A 402 14.79 34.60 -2.50
C GLU A 402 14.52 33.49 -1.50
N TYR A 403 15.46 32.57 -1.36
CA TYR A 403 15.45 31.53 -0.35
C TYR A 403 16.86 31.35 0.20
N ALA A 404 16.99 31.19 1.51
CA ALA A 404 18.28 30.98 2.19
C ALA A 404 19.40 31.95 1.74
N GLY A 405 19.05 33.22 1.44
CA GLY A 405 20.00 34.23 0.97
C GLY A 405 20.33 34.18 -0.54
N ILE A 406 19.82 33.21 -1.27
CA ILE A 406 19.99 33.10 -2.73
C ILE A 406 18.82 33.77 -3.42
N LYS A 407 19.13 34.81 -4.24
CA LYS A 407 18.14 35.56 -5.01
C LYS A 407 18.24 35.24 -6.48
N GLY A 408 17.12 34.86 -7.09
CA GLY A 408 17.12 34.47 -8.51
C GLY A 408 15.73 34.23 -9.08
N HIS A 409 15.68 34.01 -10.40
CA HIS A 409 14.46 33.68 -11.12
C HIS A 409 14.24 32.18 -11.17
N VAL A 410 13.02 31.73 -10.89
CA VAL A 410 12.61 30.34 -11.04
C VAL A 410 12.59 29.98 -12.53
N GLU A 411 13.47 29.08 -12.94
CA GLU A 411 13.58 28.65 -14.33
C GLU A 411 12.65 27.48 -14.65
N GLN A 412 12.62 26.51 -13.74
CA GLN A 412 11.84 25.30 -13.89
C GLN A 412 11.52 24.70 -12.52
N ILE A 413 10.30 24.26 -12.35
CA ILE A 413 9.88 23.42 -11.21
C ILE A 413 9.76 21.99 -11.75
N GLY A 414 10.75 21.15 -11.39
CA GLY A 414 10.77 19.73 -11.77
C GLY A 414 10.10 18.85 -10.72
N LEU A 415 10.06 17.55 -10.98
CA LEU A 415 9.43 16.56 -10.10
C LEU A 415 10.14 16.45 -8.73
N ARG A 416 11.48 16.55 -8.73
CA ARG A 416 12.32 16.39 -7.54
C ARG A 416 12.97 17.68 -7.08
N SER A 417 13.30 18.58 -8.01
CA SER A 417 14.05 19.81 -7.73
C SER A 417 13.57 20.95 -8.58
N THR A 418 13.66 22.16 -8.02
CA THR A 418 13.40 23.43 -8.68
C THR A 418 14.73 24.07 -9.07
N ARG A 419 14.84 24.54 -10.32
CA ARG A 419 15.99 25.28 -10.82
C ARG A 419 15.77 26.77 -10.67
N ILE A 420 16.71 27.45 -10.03
CA ILE A 420 16.68 28.89 -9.81
C ILE A 420 17.94 29.48 -10.45
N ARG A 421 17.76 30.43 -11.35
CA ARG A 421 18.83 31.17 -11.97
C ARG A 421 19.13 32.41 -11.16
N GLY A 422 20.29 32.49 -10.54
CA GLY A 422 20.78 33.62 -9.80
C GLY A 422 20.93 34.87 -10.67
N LEU A 423 20.97 36.02 -10.02
CA LEU A 423 21.20 37.31 -10.70
C LEU A 423 22.60 37.39 -11.35
N ASP A 424 23.55 36.60 -10.83
CA ASP A 424 24.90 36.38 -11.38
C ASP A 424 24.92 35.36 -12.52
N ARG A 425 23.74 34.86 -12.97
CA ARG A 425 23.54 33.85 -14.03
C ARG A 425 23.91 32.42 -13.64
N THR A 426 24.32 32.15 -12.42
CA THR A 426 24.48 30.78 -11.92
C THR A 426 23.13 30.05 -11.86
N VAL A 427 23.14 28.72 -11.99
CA VAL A 427 21.93 27.91 -11.85
C VAL A 427 22.08 27.05 -10.60
N THR A 428 21.17 27.25 -9.66
CA THR A 428 21.08 26.47 -8.44
C THR A 428 19.90 25.49 -8.53
N SER A 429 20.18 24.20 -8.30
CA SER A 429 19.12 23.17 -8.24
C SER A 429 18.80 22.87 -6.78
N VAL A 430 17.61 23.22 -6.36
CA VAL A 430 17.15 23.08 -4.98
C VAL A 430 16.18 21.90 -4.89
N PRO A 431 16.40 20.92 -3.98
CA PRO A 431 15.43 19.87 -3.74
C PRO A 431 14.07 20.44 -3.31
N ASN A 432 12.99 19.94 -3.89
CA ASN A 432 11.65 20.49 -3.62
C ASN A 432 11.25 20.32 -2.14
N SER A 433 11.70 19.25 -1.48
CA SER A 433 11.46 19.02 -0.04
C SER A 433 12.07 20.12 0.84
N VAL A 434 13.22 20.69 0.42
CA VAL A 434 13.86 21.79 1.11
C VAL A 434 13.09 23.09 0.83
N LEU A 435 12.80 23.37 -0.44
CA LEU A 435 12.11 24.57 -0.86
C LEU A 435 10.69 24.70 -0.28
N ALA A 436 9.99 23.57 -0.10
CA ALA A 436 8.67 23.53 0.54
C ALA A 436 8.69 23.75 2.06
N LYS A 437 9.84 23.60 2.72
CA LYS A 437 10.00 23.73 4.19
C LYS A 437 10.60 25.06 4.62
N VAL A 438 11.30 25.76 3.73
CA VAL A 438 11.95 27.05 4.05
C VAL A 438 11.06 28.23 3.70
N HIS A 439 11.34 29.38 4.34
CA HIS A 439 10.68 30.62 3.97
C HIS A 439 11.18 31.10 2.61
N VAL A 440 10.26 31.29 1.70
CA VAL A 440 10.56 31.83 0.37
C VAL A 440 9.92 33.20 0.25
N THR A 441 10.73 34.19 -0.07
CA THR A 441 10.24 35.57 -0.38
C THR A 441 10.03 35.69 -1.88
N ASN A 442 8.78 35.92 -2.30
CA ASN A 442 8.45 36.11 -3.70
C ASN A 442 8.38 37.63 -4.00
N TYR A 443 9.35 38.08 -4.76
CA TYR A 443 9.44 39.49 -5.14
C TYR A 443 8.53 39.87 -6.32
N GLN A 444 8.06 38.90 -7.08
CA GLN A 444 7.16 39.16 -8.21
C GLN A 444 5.73 39.48 -7.77
N LEU A 445 5.33 39.04 -6.58
CA LEU A 445 4.00 39.30 -6.03
C LEU A 445 3.88 40.64 -5.31
N ARG A 446 4.89 41.51 -5.43
CA ARG A 446 4.81 42.87 -4.88
C ARG A 446 3.74 43.66 -5.61
N ASP A 447 2.94 44.36 -4.86
CA ASP A 447 1.99 45.39 -5.33
C ASP A 447 2.62 46.78 -5.37
N GLN A 448 3.56 47.04 -4.46
CA GLN A 448 4.24 48.31 -4.29
C GLN A 448 5.66 48.12 -3.80
N MET A 449 6.51 49.15 -3.94
CA MET A 449 7.86 49.16 -3.39
C MET A 449 8.03 50.25 -2.36
N LEU A 450 8.80 49.95 -1.32
CA LEU A 450 9.09 50.87 -0.25
C LEU A 450 10.27 51.79 -0.63
N PHE A 451 10.03 53.11 -0.63
CA PHE A 451 11.04 54.14 -0.66
C PHE A 451 11.31 54.58 0.78
N GLN A 452 12.44 54.21 1.31
CA GLN A 452 12.88 54.57 2.67
C GLN A 452 14.30 55.13 2.61
N HIS A 453 14.45 56.36 2.98
CA HIS A 453 15.73 57.05 3.02
C HIS A 453 15.87 57.89 4.29
N VAL A 454 17.10 57.99 4.79
CA VAL A 454 17.45 58.86 5.90
C VAL A 454 18.26 60.03 5.32
N LEU A 455 17.77 61.25 5.52
CA LEU A 455 18.46 62.45 5.16
C LEU A 455 19.22 62.95 6.37
N ASP A 456 20.51 63.18 6.20
CA ASP A 456 21.41 63.70 7.22
C ASP A 456 21.61 65.21 7.02
N LEU A 457 21.04 66.01 7.93
CA LEU A 457 21.16 67.51 7.89
C LEU A 457 22.16 68.00 8.93
N ARG A 458 22.77 69.16 8.66
CA ARG A 458 23.74 69.75 9.56
C ARG A 458 23.12 70.11 10.90
N TYR A 459 23.92 70.16 11.97
CA TYR A 459 23.49 70.58 13.30
C TYR A 459 23.15 72.10 13.41
N GLU A 460 23.67 72.91 12.50
CA GLU A 460 23.34 74.34 12.41
C GLU A 460 21.91 74.54 11.88
N THR A 461 21.22 73.52 11.42
CA THR A 461 19.85 73.60 10.93
C THR A 461 18.90 73.94 12.08
N THR A 462 18.26 75.09 11.99
CA THR A 462 17.33 75.55 13.02
C THR A 462 16.06 74.72 13.08
N THR A 463 15.39 74.69 14.25
CA THR A 463 14.12 73.99 14.43
C THR A 463 13.05 74.46 13.44
N HIS A 464 13.07 75.74 13.05
CA HIS A 464 12.15 76.26 12.03
C HIS A 464 12.43 75.66 10.65
N GLN A 465 13.69 75.59 10.23
CA GLN A 465 14.09 74.93 8.98
C GLN A 465 13.75 73.50 8.96
N LEU A 466 13.98 72.76 10.08
CA LEU A 466 13.57 71.33 10.19
C LEU A 466 12.07 71.17 9.97
N ARG A 467 11.24 71.98 10.54
CA ARG A 467 9.78 71.95 10.32
C ARG A 467 9.42 72.30 8.86
N VAL A 468 10.07 73.24 8.24
CA VAL A 468 9.86 73.59 6.83
C VAL A 468 10.24 72.44 5.94
N VAL A 469 11.42 71.86 6.13
CA VAL A 469 11.90 70.66 5.36
C VAL A 469 10.93 69.52 5.49
N THR A 470 10.58 69.11 6.70
CA THR A 470 9.70 67.96 6.92
C THR A 470 8.30 68.20 6.33
N THR A 471 7.76 69.42 6.44
CA THR A 471 6.45 69.73 5.89
C THR A 471 6.49 69.81 4.37
N SER A 472 7.50 70.44 3.78
CA SER A 472 7.65 70.51 2.32
C SER A 472 7.82 69.15 1.67
N ILE A 473 8.65 68.29 2.24
CA ILE A 473 8.82 66.93 1.76
C ILE A 473 7.51 66.16 1.88
N ARG A 474 6.81 66.26 3.01
CA ARG A 474 5.52 65.56 3.21
C ARG A 474 4.49 66.02 2.19
N THR A 475 4.36 67.32 1.95
CA THR A 475 3.44 67.91 0.96
C THR A 475 3.79 67.42 -0.45
N PHE A 476 5.08 67.49 -0.81
CA PHE A 476 5.55 67.01 -2.10
C PHE A 476 5.20 65.50 -2.30
N LEU A 477 5.53 64.65 -1.36
CA LEU A 477 5.20 63.21 -1.45
C LEU A 477 3.70 62.97 -1.50
N SER A 478 2.89 63.76 -0.76
CA SER A 478 1.44 63.64 -0.78
C SER A 478 0.79 64.07 -2.09
N SER A 479 1.45 64.94 -2.87
CA SER A 479 0.96 65.37 -4.18
C SER A 479 1.57 64.64 -5.36
N HIS A 480 2.55 63.78 -5.12
CA HIS A 480 3.30 63.09 -6.18
C HIS A 480 2.50 61.92 -6.75
N SER A 481 2.29 61.86 -8.07
CA SER A 481 1.41 60.90 -8.74
C SER A 481 1.85 59.42 -8.62
N LYS A 482 3.15 59.22 -8.41
CA LYS A 482 3.72 57.86 -8.28
C LYS A 482 3.88 57.39 -6.82
N VAL A 483 3.52 58.22 -5.85
CA VAL A 483 3.52 57.88 -4.43
C VAL A 483 2.14 57.38 -4.05
N ARG A 484 2.08 56.20 -3.44
CA ARG A 484 0.83 55.54 -3.03
C ARG A 484 0.44 55.96 -1.62
N HIS A 485 -0.88 56.08 -1.40
CA HIS A 485 -1.46 56.50 -0.12
C HIS A 485 -2.40 55.44 0.48
N ASP A 486 -2.74 54.43 -0.29
CA ASP A 486 -3.73 53.40 0.04
C ASP A 486 -3.28 52.47 1.15
N VAL A 487 -1.99 52.12 1.22
CA VAL A 487 -1.43 51.27 2.28
C VAL A 487 -1.04 52.10 3.50
N ALA A 488 -0.28 53.16 3.29
CA ALA A 488 0.10 54.10 4.35
C ALA A 488 0.42 55.49 3.76
N ALA A 489 -0.01 56.52 4.45
CA ALA A 489 0.37 57.90 4.09
C ALA A 489 1.90 58.09 4.21
N PRO A 490 2.52 58.88 3.33
CA PRO A 490 3.93 59.22 3.42
C PRO A 490 4.28 59.81 4.78
N ARG A 491 5.37 59.35 5.37
CA ARG A 491 5.84 59.77 6.69
C ARG A 491 7.19 60.45 6.54
N VAL A 492 7.31 61.61 7.15
CA VAL A 492 8.56 62.40 7.18
C VAL A 492 8.74 62.89 8.61
N HIS A 493 9.73 62.38 9.30
CA HIS A 493 9.97 62.72 10.70
C HIS A 493 11.45 62.86 11.02
N VAL A 494 11.76 63.73 11.96
CA VAL A 494 13.06 63.74 12.60
C VAL A 494 13.11 62.52 13.51
N ILE A 495 14.01 61.59 13.25
CA ILE A 495 14.10 60.30 13.98
C ILE A 495 15.21 60.28 15.04
N GLY A 496 16.13 61.25 15.00
CA GLY A 496 17.20 61.32 15.99
C GLY A 496 18.37 62.20 15.56
N PHE A 497 19.40 62.16 16.40
CA PHE A 497 20.66 62.87 16.23
C PHE A 497 21.78 61.86 16.02
N GLY A 498 22.53 61.98 14.96
CA GLY A 498 23.68 61.17 14.64
C GLY A 498 24.98 61.80 15.13
N ASP A 499 26.14 61.16 14.87
CA ASP A 499 27.45 61.65 15.30
C ASP A 499 27.81 63.03 14.70
N TRP A 500 27.29 63.35 13.50
CA TRP A 500 27.55 64.57 12.77
C TRP A 500 26.29 65.15 12.11
N SER A 501 25.08 64.61 12.35
CA SER A 501 23.87 65.01 11.61
C SER A 501 22.60 64.94 12.43
N ILE A 502 21.59 65.69 12.02
CA ILE A 502 20.19 65.53 12.41
C ILE A 502 19.54 64.64 11.35
N LYS A 503 18.98 63.49 11.79
CA LYS A 503 18.42 62.47 10.90
C LYS A 503 16.93 62.69 10.66
N ILE A 504 16.55 62.79 9.37
CA ILE A 504 15.15 62.84 8.94
C ILE A 504 14.87 61.60 8.13
N GLU A 505 13.94 60.74 8.61
CA GLU A 505 13.45 59.61 7.84
C GLU A 505 12.33 60.05 6.90
N VAL A 506 12.46 59.61 5.66
CA VAL A 506 11.44 59.70 4.61
C VAL A 506 10.99 58.27 4.32
N TYR A 507 9.70 58.01 4.48
CA TYR A 507 9.10 56.70 4.32
C TYR A 507 7.85 56.83 3.44
N ALA A 508 7.85 56.21 2.27
CA ALA A 508 6.73 56.25 1.33
C ALA A 508 6.67 54.97 0.50
N TYR A 509 5.47 54.54 0.13
CA TYR A 509 5.30 53.50 -0.88
C TYR A 509 5.15 54.13 -2.25
N VAL A 510 5.82 53.54 -3.25
CA VAL A 510 5.78 54.01 -4.64
C VAL A 510 5.14 52.96 -5.54
N ASP A 511 4.44 53.44 -6.57
CA ASP A 511 3.74 52.64 -7.57
C ASP A 511 4.74 52.01 -8.56
N ALA A 512 5.46 51.03 -8.06
CA ALA A 512 6.43 50.25 -8.83
C ALA A 512 6.40 48.78 -8.42
N THR A 513 6.34 47.90 -9.41
CA THR A 513 6.40 46.44 -9.23
C THR A 513 7.71 45.86 -9.74
N THR A 514 8.42 46.60 -10.61
CA THR A 514 9.71 46.15 -11.18
C THR A 514 10.86 47.03 -10.66
N LEU A 515 12.05 46.44 -10.53
CA LEU A 515 13.23 47.16 -10.08
C LEU A 515 13.60 48.34 -10.97
N PRO A 516 13.58 48.28 -12.33
CA PRO A 516 13.88 49.44 -13.18
C PRO A 516 12.91 50.61 -12.97
N SER A 517 11.60 50.33 -12.85
CA SER A 517 10.61 51.38 -12.59
C SER A 517 10.80 52.00 -11.21
N PHE A 518 11.13 51.19 -10.20
CA PHE A 518 11.44 51.69 -8.86
C PHE A 518 12.66 52.59 -8.85
N LEU A 519 13.76 52.20 -9.49
CA LEU A 519 14.98 53.01 -9.53
C LEU A 519 14.76 54.35 -10.23
N ALA A 520 13.96 54.39 -11.30
CA ALA A 520 13.62 55.64 -11.97
C ALA A 520 12.80 56.57 -11.06
N ILE A 521 11.83 56.05 -10.30
CA ILE A 521 11.06 56.83 -9.34
C ILE A 521 11.94 57.27 -8.16
N GLN A 522 12.79 56.39 -7.68
CA GLN A 522 13.74 56.66 -6.59
C GLN A 522 14.67 57.84 -6.96
N GLU A 523 15.19 57.87 -8.19
CA GLU A 523 16.03 58.93 -8.69
C GLU A 523 15.26 60.26 -8.73
N GLU A 524 14.04 60.26 -9.32
CA GLU A 524 13.15 61.44 -9.37
C GLU A 524 12.87 62.02 -7.97
N LEU A 525 12.50 61.12 -7.03
CA LEU A 525 12.24 61.53 -5.65
C LEU A 525 13.50 62.05 -4.94
N ALA A 526 14.63 61.34 -5.10
CA ALA A 526 15.89 61.76 -4.45
C ALA A 526 16.36 63.13 -4.91
N LEU A 527 16.29 63.42 -6.22
CA LEU A 527 16.63 64.75 -6.76
C LEU A 527 15.69 65.82 -6.26
N ALA A 528 14.39 65.55 -6.21
CA ALA A 528 13.40 66.48 -5.66
C ALA A 528 13.63 66.77 -4.17
N LEU A 529 13.93 65.68 -3.38
CA LEU A 529 14.26 65.84 -1.95
C LEU A 529 15.52 66.69 -1.75
N TYR A 530 16.54 66.48 -2.57
CA TYR A 530 17.75 67.33 -2.56
C TYR A 530 17.45 68.83 -2.78
N GLU A 531 16.63 69.16 -3.78
CA GLU A 531 16.23 70.53 -4.04
C GLU A 531 15.37 71.13 -2.92
N LEU A 532 14.41 70.38 -2.36
CA LEU A 532 13.54 70.85 -1.29
C LEU A 532 14.33 71.17 -0.02
N VAL A 533 15.33 70.35 0.34
CA VAL A 533 16.22 70.66 1.47
C VAL A 533 16.97 71.93 1.24
N ARG A 534 17.56 72.15 0.06
CA ARG A 534 18.28 73.37 -0.26
C ARG A 534 17.41 74.63 -0.33
N LYS A 535 16.22 74.50 -0.94
CA LYS A 535 15.23 75.59 -0.97
C LYS A 535 14.75 76.02 0.41
N SER A 536 14.79 75.14 1.37
CA SER A 536 14.44 75.43 2.77
C SER A 536 15.56 76.08 3.58
N GLY A 537 16.69 76.38 2.94
CA GLY A 537 17.85 76.96 3.58
C GLY A 537 18.61 76.06 4.51
N ALA A 538 18.37 74.75 4.39
CA ALA A 538 19.09 73.72 5.10
C ALA A 538 20.13 73.05 4.17
N ASP A 539 21.21 72.50 4.74
CA ASP A 539 22.24 71.79 4.00
C ASP A 539 22.43 70.39 4.54
N PHE A 540 22.89 69.50 3.67
CA PHE A 540 23.26 68.13 4.05
C PHE A 540 24.50 68.10 4.92
N ALA A 541 24.52 67.22 5.88
CA ALA A 541 25.66 67.06 6.79
C ALA A 541 26.81 66.36 6.07
N PHE A 542 28.01 66.78 6.37
CA PHE A 542 29.24 66.04 6.03
C PHE A 542 29.78 65.36 7.28
N PRO A 543 30.46 64.23 7.17
CA PRO A 543 31.23 63.72 8.28
C PRO A 543 32.19 64.79 8.78
N SER A 544 31.91 65.35 9.95
CA SER A 544 32.66 66.43 10.51
C SER A 544 33.21 66.08 11.88
N GLN A 545 34.42 66.57 12.16
CA GLN A 545 35.06 66.45 13.47
C GLN A 545 35.39 67.86 13.96
N THR A 546 35.09 68.13 15.22
CA THR A 546 35.55 69.30 15.89
C THR A 546 36.87 69.00 16.60
N THR A 547 37.99 69.49 16.06
CA THR A 547 39.29 69.31 16.70
C THR A 547 39.59 70.55 17.56
N TYR A 548 39.62 70.39 18.82
CA TYR A 548 40.11 71.37 19.75
C TYR A 548 41.62 71.33 19.75
N VAL A 549 42.26 72.34 19.12
CA VAL A 549 43.69 72.56 19.16
C VAL A 549 44.00 73.39 20.40
N SER A 550 44.33 72.76 21.52
CA SER A 550 44.88 73.39 22.68
C SER A 550 46.36 73.71 22.40
N LYS A 551 46.76 74.96 22.48
CA LYS A 551 48.14 75.36 22.64
C LYS A 551 48.54 75.14 24.10
N ASP A 552 48.71 73.91 24.48
CA ASP A 552 49.41 73.66 25.74
C ASP A 552 50.84 74.11 25.56
N SER A 553 51.21 75.16 26.31
CA SER A 553 52.60 75.50 26.50
C SER A 553 53.36 74.27 26.92
N TYR A 554 54.39 73.93 26.15
CA TYR A 554 55.30 72.86 26.50
C TYR A 554 55.52 72.84 27.99
N VAL A 555 55.10 71.83 28.68
CA VAL A 555 55.65 71.47 29.96
C VAL A 555 57.09 71.02 29.65
N GLN A 556 58.04 71.95 29.83
CA GLN A 556 59.41 71.61 29.96
C GLN A 556 59.48 70.62 31.17
N LEU A 557 59.63 69.35 30.89
CA LEU A 557 60.10 68.47 31.90
C LEU A 557 61.46 68.96 32.33
N GLY A 558 61.43 69.72 33.40
CA GLY A 558 62.62 70.30 34.05
C GLY A 558 63.54 69.17 34.46
N ARG A 559 64.77 69.43 34.12
CA ARG A 559 65.90 68.81 34.74
C ARG A 559 65.82 68.79 36.23
N GLU A 560 66.05 67.57 36.75
CA GLU A 560 66.75 67.32 38.02
C GLU A 560 66.32 68.17 39.23
N SER A 561 65.64 67.50 40.13
CA SER A 561 65.92 67.65 41.55
C SER A 561 66.29 66.30 42.09
N GLU A 562 67.61 66.19 42.40
CA GLU A 562 68.16 65.20 43.32
C GLU A 562 67.43 65.25 44.67
N GLY A 563 67.05 64.11 45.15
CA GLY A 563 66.93 63.83 46.55
C GLY A 563 65.52 63.88 47.15
N ALA A 564 64.84 62.74 47.13
CA ALA A 564 64.15 62.19 48.30
C ALA A 564 63.73 60.73 48.01
N PRO A 565 63.93 59.78 48.86
CA PRO A 565 63.67 58.36 48.63
C PRO A 565 62.25 57.99 48.99
N GLY A 566 61.70 57.16 48.18
CA GLY A 566 60.65 56.25 48.63
C GLY A 566 59.20 56.59 48.29
N ALA A 567 58.75 56.14 47.15
CA ALA A 567 57.43 55.54 47.02
C ALA A 567 57.38 54.76 45.67
N ALA A 568 57.49 53.48 45.78
CA ALA A 568 57.25 52.56 44.65
C ALA A 568 55.78 52.58 44.30
N LEU A 569 55.45 53.17 43.15
CA LEU A 569 54.09 53.04 42.57
C LEU A 569 54.12 51.84 41.59
N LEU A 570 53.49 50.77 42.02
CA LEU A 570 53.26 49.58 41.21
C LEU A 570 52.28 49.94 40.05
N LEU A 571 52.78 49.88 38.83
CA LEU A 571 51.97 49.82 37.64
C LEU A 571 51.58 48.36 37.37
N PRO A 572 50.34 48.04 37.05
CA PRO A 572 50.01 46.69 36.61
C PRO A 572 50.42 46.52 35.17
N LEU A 573 51.30 45.54 34.96
CA LEU A 573 51.67 45.01 33.64
C LEU A 573 50.47 44.28 33.04
N PHE A 574 50.01 44.71 31.91
CA PHE A 574 49.17 43.89 31.05
C PHE A 574 50.09 42.88 30.32
N GLU A 575 50.01 41.62 30.76
CA GLU A 575 50.58 40.50 30.04
C GLU A 575 49.72 40.15 28.85
N THR A 576 50.25 40.31 27.67
CA THR A 576 49.83 39.64 26.46
C THR A 576 50.37 38.22 26.50
N SER A 577 49.51 37.21 26.65
CA SER A 577 49.86 35.84 26.37
C SER A 577 49.18 35.43 25.08
N GLY A 578 50.00 35.34 24.04
CA GLY A 578 49.67 34.63 22.83
C GLY A 578 49.99 33.14 22.92
N SER A 579 49.64 32.44 21.90
CA SER A 579 49.92 31.04 21.50
C SER A 579 49.03 30.00 22.24
N GLY A 580 48.33 29.13 21.58
CA GLY A 580 48.63 28.40 20.41
C GLY A 580 48.22 26.94 20.59
N ARG A 581 47.81 26.31 19.50
CA ARG A 581 47.65 24.85 19.28
C ARG A 581 46.25 24.28 19.58
N SER A 582 45.49 24.03 18.47
CA SER A 582 45.51 22.75 17.73
C SER A 582 45.28 21.48 18.57
N ARG A 583 44.10 20.88 18.34
CA ARG A 583 43.92 19.42 18.07
C ARG A 583 42.46 19.16 17.76
N ALA A 584 42.26 18.72 16.60
CA ALA A 584 41.55 17.61 16.01
C ALA A 584 41.15 16.48 17.00
N HIS A 585 39.94 16.03 16.89
CA HIS A 585 39.39 14.67 16.85
C HIS A 585 37.90 14.77 17.24
N GLU A 586 37.08 14.29 16.55
CA GLU A 586 36.31 13.18 15.99
C GLU A 586 35.01 13.68 15.35
#